data_d8a4e0191c1d917de34b0a0c68006a2c
#
_entry.id   d8a4e0191c1d917de34b0a0c68006a2c
#
_cell.length_a   1.000
_cell.length_b   1.000
_cell.length_c   1.000
_cell.angle_alpha   90.00
_cell.angle_beta   90.00
_cell.angle_gamma   90.00
#
_symmetry.space_group_name_H-M   'P 1'
#
loop_
_entity.id
_entity.type
_entity.pdbx_description
1 polymer ?
#
loop_
_entity_poly.entity_id
_entity_poly.type
_entity_poly.pdbx_seq_one_letter_code
_entity_poly.pdbx_strand_id
1 'polypeptide(L)'
;VITRNDSVIAEGWHKTAGEPHAEINALNACDSAINATMYVTLEPCSYQGRTPPCIDVLINAKIKKVFISMVDPNPKVSGLGIEQLKKSGIEIKQGLLEMEAKKLNIGFIKRMKTGLPYIRCKMAQSLDGATALANGNSQWITSVDARRDAHNLRATSSAILTSAETIIRDNPLLNPRDLGCDFKEPIKVIVDRNFRVPENAKIFDLGGRTIIYT
;
A
#
# COMPACT_ATOMS: atom_id res chain seq x y z
N VAL A 1 -5.48 -3.56 15.43
CA VAL A 1 -5.24 -3.24 16.86
C VAL A 1 -6.24 -4.00 17.70
N ILE A 2 -5.81 -4.56 18.82
CA ILE A 2 -6.68 -5.22 19.81
C ILE A 2 -6.63 -4.41 21.09
N THR A 3 -7.81 -4.12 21.66
CA THR A 3 -7.93 -3.38 22.91
C THR A 3 -8.73 -4.15 23.95
N ARG A 4 -8.47 -3.88 25.21
CA ARG A 4 -9.27 -4.33 26.36
C ARG A 4 -9.36 -3.21 27.37
N ASN A 5 -10.61 -2.84 27.80
CA ASN A 5 -10.86 -1.71 28.69
C ASN A 5 -10.14 -0.44 28.22
N ASP A 6 -10.30 -0.10 26.94
CA ASP A 6 -9.70 1.05 26.25
C ASP A 6 -8.16 1.09 26.20
N SER A 7 -7.49 0.04 26.66
CA SER A 7 -6.04 -0.09 26.56
C SER A 7 -5.65 -0.98 25.37
N VAL A 8 -4.65 -0.58 24.60
CA VAL A 8 -4.08 -1.39 23.52
C VAL A 8 -3.31 -2.56 24.15
N ILE A 9 -3.67 -3.79 23.76
CA ILE A 9 -3.01 -5.01 24.22
C ILE A 9 -2.21 -5.72 23.12
N ALA A 10 -2.49 -5.45 21.86
CA ALA A 10 -1.72 -5.94 20.73
C ALA A 10 -1.95 -5.12 19.46
N GLU A 11 -0.96 -5.16 18.57
CA GLU A 11 -1.01 -4.56 17.25
C GLU A 11 -0.46 -5.53 16.20
N GLY A 12 -0.92 -5.39 14.97
CA GLY A 12 -0.44 -6.18 13.86
C GLY A 12 -0.74 -5.52 12.52
N TRP A 13 0.10 -5.79 11.54
CA TRP A 13 -0.10 -5.36 10.15
C TRP A 13 0.33 -6.47 9.19
N HIS A 14 -0.22 -6.45 7.99
CA HIS A 14 0.17 -7.37 6.93
C HIS A 14 1.48 -6.91 6.27
N LYS A 15 2.53 -7.70 6.39
CA LYS A 15 3.88 -7.34 5.93
C LYS A 15 4.06 -7.58 4.43
N THR A 16 3.73 -8.78 3.97
CA THR A 16 3.98 -9.19 2.58
C THR A 16 2.89 -10.15 2.11
N ALA A 17 2.51 -10.06 0.84
CA ALA A 17 1.49 -10.92 0.25
C ALA A 17 1.85 -12.42 0.36
N GLY A 18 0.97 -13.20 0.99
CA GLY A 18 1.16 -14.62 1.31
C GLY A 18 1.58 -14.90 2.75
N GLU A 19 1.95 -13.86 3.51
CA GLU A 19 2.18 -13.94 4.96
C GLU A 19 0.87 -13.73 5.75
N PRO A 20 0.88 -13.94 7.07
CA PRO A 20 -0.29 -13.71 7.91
C PRO A 20 -0.85 -12.30 7.80
N HIS A 21 -2.17 -12.20 7.79
CA HIS A 21 -2.88 -10.91 7.78
C HIS A 21 -2.71 -10.17 9.11
N ALA A 22 -3.06 -8.88 9.12
CA ALA A 22 -2.93 -7.98 10.27
C ALA A 22 -3.60 -8.54 11.53
N GLU A 23 -4.78 -9.15 11.38
CA GLU A 23 -5.56 -9.75 12.45
C GLU A 23 -4.79 -10.89 13.11
N ILE A 24 -4.18 -11.77 12.31
CA ILE A 24 -3.41 -12.91 12.79
C ILE A 24 -2.15 -12.44 13.51
N ASN A 25 -1.45 -11.44 12.93
CA ASN A 25 -0.26 -10.88 13.55
C ASN A 25 -0.59 -10.20 14.90
N ALA A 26 -1.71 -9.49 14.99
CA ALA A 26 -2.16 -8.90 16.25
C ALA A 26 -2.55 -9.97 17.29
N LEU A 27 -3.24 -11.04 16.88
CA LEU A 27 -3.59 -12.15 17.77
C LEU A 27 -2.36 -12.92 18.28
N ASN A 28 -1.37 -13.11 17.43
CA ASN A 28 -0.11 -13.78 17.81
C ASN A 28 0.74 -12.93 18.78
N ALA A 29 0.55 -11.62 18.79
CA ALA A 29 1.22 -10.69 19.71
C ALA A 29 0.45 -10.50 21.03
N CYS A 30 -0.65 -11.21 21.23
CA CYS A 30 -1.54 -11.08 22.39
C CYS A 30 -1.62 -12.39 23.15
N ASP A 31 -1.42 -12.37 24.48
CA ASP A 31 -1.57 -13.55 25.32
C ASP A 31 -2.99 -14.12 25.31
N SER A 32 -3.98 -13.24 25.23
CA SER A 32 -5.40 -13.60 25.16
C SER A 32 -6.23 -12.46 24.60
N ALA A 33 -7.07 -12.76 23.62
CA ALA A 33 -8.02 -11.81 23.04
C ALA A 33 -9.48 -12.05 23.50
N ILE A 34 -9.71 -12.91 24.47
CA ILE A 34 -11.06 -13.21 24.97
C ILE A 34 -11.74 -11.93 25.46
N ASN A 35 -12.97 -11.69 24.98
CA ASN A 35 -13.79 -10.52 25.27
C ASN A 35 -13.15 -9.17 24.87
N ALA A 36 -12.09 -9.17 24.06
CA ALA A 36 -11.44 -7.95 23.56
C ALA A 36 -12.23 -7.31 22.41
N THR A 37 -11.88 -6.06 22.11
CA THR A 37 -12.33 -5.33 20.91
C THR A 37 -11.19 -5.27 19.89
N MET A 38 -11.50 -5.58 18.64
CA MET A 38 -10.53 -5.46 17.54
C MET A 38 -10.93 -4.32 16.61
N TYR A 39 -9.94 -3.59 16.11
CA TYR A 39 -10.07 -2.55 15.09
C TYR A 39 -9.28 -2.96 13.85
N VAL A 40 -9.94 -3.01 12.70
CA VAL A 40 -9.35 -3.37 11.41
C VAL A 40 -9.68 -2.35 10.34
N THR A 41 -8.72 -2.06 9.49
CA THR A 41 -8.88 -1.08 8.39
C THR A 41 -9.68 -1.63 7.22
N LEU A 42 -9.75 -2.96 7.08
CA LEU A 42 -10.45 -3.65 6.01
C LEU A 42 -11.23 -4.84 6.60
N GLU A 43 -12.35 -5.19 5.97
CA GLU A 43 -13.15 -6.38 6.33
C GLU A 43 -12.27 -7.63 6.40
N PRO A 44 -12.31 -8.41 7.50
CA PRO A 44 -11.59 -9.67 7.63
C PRO A 44 -12.02 -10.68 6.55
N CYS A 45 -11.05 -11.35 5.94
CA CYS A 45 -11.31 -12.29 4.86
C CYS A 45 -12.09 -13.52 5.34
N SER A 46 -13.07 -13.95 4.50
CA SER A 46 -13.99 -15.07 4.76
C SER A 46 -13.75 -16.29 3.86
N TYR A 47 -12.73 -16.26 3.00
CA TYR A 47 -12.42 -17.33 2.07
C TYR A 47 -10.97 -17.76 2.14
N GLN A 48 -10.69 -19.00 1.73
CA GLN A 48 -9.34 -19.51 1.58
C GLN A 48 -8.67 -18.84 0.38
N GLY A 49 -7.73 -17.96 0.67
CA GLY A 49 -6.86 -17.33 -0.32
C GLY A 49 -5.47 -17.96 -0.32
N ARG A 50 -4.43 -17.14 -0.30
CA ARG A 50 -3.05 -17.56 -0.05
C ARG A 50 -2.84 -17.96 1.42
N THR A 51 -3.68 -17.42 2.29
CA THR A 51 -3.73 -17.70 3.73
C THR A 51 -5.14 -18.19 4.11
N PRO A 52 -5.29 -18.90 5.24
CA PRO A 52 -6.61 -19.26 5.78
C PRO A 52 -7.47 -18.04 6.10
N PRO A 53 -8.82 -18.19 6.16
CA PRO A 53 -9.73 -17.11 6.51
C PRO A 53 -9.43 -16.53 7.89
N CYS A 54 -9.39 -15.20 8.00
CA CYS A 54 -9.18 -14.52 9.28
C CYS A 54 -10.37 -14.68 10.22
N ILE A 55 -11.59 -14.77 9.68
CA ILE A 55 -12.81 -14.87 10.49
C ILE A 55 -12.81 -16.07 11.43
N ASP A 56 -12.32 -17.24 11.01
CA ASP A 56 -12.29 -18.44 11.84
C ASP A 56 -11.39 -18.24 13.07
N VAL A 57 -10.27 -17.56 12.87
CA VAL A 57 -9.33 -17.27 13.95
C VAL A 57 -9.90 -16.24 14.93
N LEU A 58 -10.63 -15.24 14.43
CA LEU A 58 -11.32 -14.24 15.28
C LEU A 58 -12.42 -14.87 16.14
N ILE A 59 -13.20 -15.78 15.57
CA ILE A 59 -14.24 -16.53 16.30
C ILE A 59 -13.61 -17.41 17.39
N ASN A 60 -12.56 -18.16 17.03
CA ASN A 60 -11.85 -19.03 17.97
C ASN A 60 -11.16 -18.25 19.09
N ALA A 61 -10.67 -17.04 18.81
CA ALA A 61 -10.09 -16.14 19.80
C ALA A 61 -11.12 -15.51 20.75
N LYS A 62 -12.42 -15.76 20.52
CA LYS A 62 -13.55 -15.23 21.33
C LYS A 62 -13.52 -13.71 21.44
N ILE A 63 -13.22 -13.03 20.33
CA ILE A 63 -13.32 -11.58 20.22
C ILE A 63 -14.79 -11.17 20.48
N LYS A 64 -15.02 -10.16 21.29
CA LYS A 64 -16.37 -9.67 21.61
C LYS A 64 -16.91 -8.71 20.55
N LYS A 65 -16.05 -7.84 20.04
CA LYS A 65 -16.45 -6.75 19.15
C LYS A 65 -15.37 -6.45 18.11
N VAL A 66 -15.81 -6.15 16.89
CA VAL A 66 -14.92 -5.73 15.80
C VAL A 66 -15.41 -4.44 15.17
N PHE A 67 -14.52 -3.42 15.13
CA PHE A 67 -14.69 -2.22 14.31
C PHE A 67 -14.00 -2.44 12.96
N ILE A 68 -14.77 -2.30 11.89
CA ILE A 68 -14.31 -2.46 10.51
C ILE A 68 -14.41 -1.09 9.82
N SER A 69 -13.26 -0.53 9.38
CA SER A 69 -13.26 0.79 8.76
C SER A 69 -13.97 0.77 7.40
N MET A 70 -13.68 -0.20 6.55
CA MET A 70 -14.33 -0.33 5.25
C MET A 70 -14.63 -1.79 4.90
N VAL A 71 -15.70 -1.99 4.15
CA VAL A 71 -16.06 -3.28 3.55
C VAL A 71 -15.08 -3.60 2.43
N ASP A 72 -14.71 -4.87 2.27
CA ASP A 72 -13.81 -5.29 1.21
C ASP A 72 -14.48 -5.08 -0.17
N PRO A 73 -13.86 -4.32 -1.09
CA PRO A 73 -14.39 -4.11 -2.43
C PRO A 73 -14.33 -5.35 -3.33
N ASN A 74 -13.66 -6.42 -2.90
CA ASN A 74 -13.58 -7.67 -3.62
C ASN A 74 -14.94 -8.40 -3.57
N PRO A 75 -15.60 -8.67 -4.71
CA PRO A 75 -16.91 -9.33 -4.73
C PRO A 75 -16.95 -10.71 -4.04
N LYS A 76 -15.78 -11.35 -3.91
CA LYS A 76 -15.66 -12.65 -3.22
C LYS A 76 -15.71 -12.55 -1.69
N VAL A 77 -15.55 -11.35 -1.15
CA VAL A 77 -15.55 -11.08 0.30
C VAL A 77 -16.74 -10.23 0.69
N SER A 78 -16.82 -9.07 0.12
CA SER A 78 -17.81 -7.98 0.24
C SER A 78 -19.03 -8.28 1.13
N GLY A 79 -18.88 -8.09 2.45
CA GLY A 79 -19.92 -8.29 3.45
C GLY A 79 -20.05 -9.72 3.98
N LEU A 80 -19.47 -10.73 3.33
CA LEU A 80 -19.60 -12.14 3.74
C LEU A 80 -18.89 -12.40 5.09
N GLY A 81 -17.71 -11.81 5.29
CA GLY A 81 -16.99 -11.88 6.55
C GLY A 81 -17.76 -11.24 7.70
N ILE A 82 -18.35 -10.08 7.45
CA ILE A 82 -19.18 -9.35 8.40
C ILE A 82 -20.39 -10.19 8.82
N GLU A 83 -21.08 -10.81 7.87
CA GLU A 83 -22.23 -11.68 8.17
C GLU A 83 -21.87 -12.89 9.02
N GLN A 84 -20.75 -13.55 8.71
CA GLN A 84 -20.30 -14.72 9.45
C GLN A 84 -19.88 -14.35 10.88
N LEU A 85 -19.16 -13.24 11.07
CA LEU A 85 -18.81 -12.73 12.40
C LEU A 85 -20.06 -12.42 13.23
N LYS A 86 -21.07 -11.75 12.63
CA LYS A 86 -22.36 -11.47 13.30
C LYS A 86 -23.11 -12.74 13.68
N LYS A 87 -23.18 -13.74 12.78
CA LYS A 87 -23.81 -15.05 13.04
C LYS A 87 -23.11 -15.80 14.21
N SER A 88 -21.81 -15.57 14.41
CA SER A 88 -21.04 -16.15 15.53
C SER A 88 -21.17 -15.36 16.83
N GLY A 89 -22.05 -14.33 16.90
CA GLY A 89 -22.30 -13.56 18.11
C GLY A 89 -21.32 -12.40 18.36
N ILE A 90 -20.45 -12.07 17.40
CA ILE A 90 -19.50 -10.96 17.52
C ILE A 90 -20.23 -9.64 17.14
N GLU A 91 -20.13 -8.63 18.03
CA GLU A 91 -20.66 -7.29 17.74
C GLU A 91 -19.83 -6.61 16.64
N ILE A 92 -20.47 -6.16 15.57
CA ILE A 92 -19.78 -5.48 14.45
C ILE A 92 -20.21 -4.03 14.35
N LYS A 93 -19.24 -3.13 14.28
CA LYS A 93 -19.39 -1.71 13.95
C LYS A 93 -18.62 -1.41 12.67
N GLN A 94 -19.21 -0.64 11.75
CA GLN A 94 -18.62 -0.33 10.45
C GLN A 94 -18.48 1.19 10.26
N GLY A 95 -17.55 1.60 9.41
CA GLY A 95 -17.41 2.98 8.95
C GLY A 95 -16.51 3.87 9.80
N LEU A 96 -15.85 3.32 10.83
CA LEU A 96 -14.89 4.10 11.63
C LEU A 96 -13.68 4.47 10.76
N LEU A 97 -13.44 5.77 10.56
CA LEU A 97 -12.36 6.29 9.70
C LEU A 97 -12.39 5.70 8.27
N GLU A 98 -13.60 5.55 7.71
CA GLU A 98 -13.78 4.90 6.40
C GLU A 98 -13.05 5.64 5.26
N MET A 99 -13.05 6.98 5.30
CA MET A 99 -12.39 7.79 4.27
C MET A 99 -10.87 7.61 4.30
N GLU A 100 -10.29 7.52 5.47
CA GLU A 100 -8.86 7.28 5.69
C GLU A 100 -8.48 5.87 5.22
N ALA A 101 -9.28 4.88 5.59
CA ALA A 101 -9.09 3.50 5.12
C ALA A 101 -9.19 3.38 3.60
N LYS A 102 -10.11 4.10 2.96
CA LYS A 102 -10.22 4.15 1.49
C LYS A 102 -9.01 4.81 0.85
N LYS A 103 -8.46 5.88 1.42
CA LYS A 103 -7.23 6.52 0.94
C LYS A 103 -6.03 5.57 1.02
N LEU A 104 -5.90 4.85 2.13
CA LEU A 104 -4.86 3.85 2.33
C LEU A 104 -4.93 2.74 1.28
N ASN A 105 -6.13 2.31 0.91
CA ASN A 105 -6.38 1.18 0.02
C ASN A 105 -6.76 1.59 -1.42
N ILE A 106 -6.49 2.84 -1.84
CA ILE A 106 -6.98 3.40 -3.11
C ILE A 106 -6.61 2.54 -4.33
N GLY A 107 -5.38 2.01 -4.37
CA GLY A 107 -4.90 1.14 -5.45
C GLY A 107 -5.63 -0.21 -5.49
N PHE A 108 -5.84 -0.82 -4.32
CA PHE A 108 -6.59 -2.06 -4.18
C PHE A 108 -8.05 -1.89 -4.59
N ILE A 109 -8.71 -0.83 -4.10
CA ILE A 109 -10.10 -0.50 -4.44
C ILE A 109 -10.26 -0.30 -5.95
N LYS A 110 -9.37 0.47 -6.58
CA LYS A 110 -9.39 0.70 -8.03
C LYS A 110 -9.31 -0.61 -8.80
N ARG A 111 -8.34 -1.45 -8.45
CA ARG A 111 -8.14 -2.74 -9.09
C ARG A 111 -9.34 -3.68 -8.93
N MET A 112 -9.91 -3.78 -7.72
CA MET A 112 -11.07 -4.66 -7.47
C MET A 112 -12.31 -4.21 -8.23
N LYS A 113 -12.56 -2.90 -8.31
CA LYS A 113 -13.74 -2.35 -8.99
C LYS A 113 -13.63 -2.30 -10.51
N THR A 114 -12.44 -2.11 -11.06
CA THR A 114 -12.27 -1.82 -12.50
C THR A 114 -11.30 -2.74 -13.23
N GLY A 115 -10.57 -3.60 -12.52
CA GLY A 115 -9.49 -4.41 -13.09
C GLY A 115 -8.23 -3.62 -13.45
N LEU A 116 -8.25 -2.29 -13.33
CA LEU A 116 -7.16 -1.39 -13.72
C LEU A 116 -6.35 -0.92 -12.51
N PRO A 117 -5.04 -0.61 -12.69
CA PRO A 117 -4.23 -0.03 -11.63
C PRO A 117 -4.69 1.41 -11.31
N TYR A 118 -4.41 1.85 -10.08
CA TYR A 118 -4.45 3.27 -9.74
C TYR A 118 -3.18 3.94 -10.25
N ILE A 119 -3.34 4.93 -11.12
CA ILE A 119 -2.24 5.67 -11.74
C ILE A 119 -2.14 7.05 -11.08
N ARG A 120 -0.92 7.40 -10.66
CA ARG A 120 -0.58 8.73 -10.16
C ARG A 120 0.47 9.34 -11.08
N CYS A 121 0.15 10.48 -11.69
CA CYS A 121 1.11 11.26 -12.46
C CYS A 121 1.79 12.26 -11.52
N LYS A 122 3.14 12.21 -11.42
CA LYS A 122 3.95 13.17 -10.65
C LYS A 122 4.74 14.03 -11.62
N MET A 123 4.56 15.33 -11.54
CA MET A 123 5.34 16.32 -12.28
C MET A 123 6.03 17.27 -11.32
N ALA A 124 7.25 17.70 -11.64
CA ALA A 124 7.92 18.83 -11.01
C ALA A 124 7.96 19.96 -12.02
N GLN A 125 7.37 21.11 -11.66
CA GLN A 125 7.30 22.26 -12.55
C GLN A 125 7.33 23.55 -11.75
N SER A 126 7.76 24.62 -12.39
CA SER A 126 7.64 25.98 -11.87
C SER A 126 6.19 26.45 -11.91
N LEU A 127 5.91 27.62 -11.35
CA LEU A 127 4.56 28.17 -11.27
C LEU A 127 3.95 28.45 -12.67
N ASP A 128 4.79 28.77 -13.65
CA ASP A 128 4.44 28.96 -15.06
C ASP A 128 4.44 27.66 -15.88
N GLY A 129 4.63 26.51 -15.21
CA GLY A 129 4.55 25.19 -15.85
C GLY A 129 5.83 24.69 -16.51
N ALA A 130 6.96 25.40 -16.38
CA ALA A 130 8.23 24.95 -16.94
C ALA A 130 8.82 23.80 -16.13
N THR A 131 9.29 22.74 -16.82
CA THR A 131 9.92 21.55 -16.22
C THR A 131 11.45 21.60 -16.26
N ALA A 132 12.02 22.57 -16.96
CA ALA A 132 13.46 22.86 -17.04
C ALA A 132 13.67 24.31 -17.47
N LEU A 133 14.87 24.84 -17.22
CA LEU A 133 15.32 26.09 -17.80
C LEU A 133 15.57 25.96 -19.33
N ALA A 134 15.70 27.09 -20.04
CA ALA A 134 15.98 27.10 -21.47
C ALA A 134 17.27 26.35 -21.86
N ASN A 135 18.24 26.27 -20.96
CA ASN A 135 19.48 25.50 -21.12
C ASN A 135 19.34 23.99 -20.78
N GLY A 136 18.11 23.53 -20.45
CA GLY A 136 17.83 22.14 -20.09
C GLY A 136 18.08 21.78 -18.62
N ASN A 137 18.59 22.70 -17.78
CA ASN A 137 18.80 22.43 -16.37
C ASN A 137 17.46 22.30 -15.61
N SER A 138 17.21 21.15 -14.97
CA SER A 138 15.99 20.83 -14.22
C SER A 138 16.22 20.71 -12.70
N GLN A 139 17.44 20.92 -12.21
CA GLN A 139 17.78 20.72 -10.79
C GLN A 139 18.11 22.06 -10.14
N TRP A 140 17.42 22.53 -9.07
CA TRP A 140 16.22 21.91 -8.45
C TRP A 140 15.04 22.86 -8.62
N ILE A 141 13.94 22.35 -9.17
CA ILE A 141 12.72 23.16 -9.40
C ILE A 141 11.88 23.25 -8.12
N THR A 142 11.90 22.18 -7.30
CA THR A 142 11.08 22.07 -6.10
C THR A 142 11.92 22.03 -4.82
N SER A 143 11.28 22.37 -3.69
CA SER A 143 11.89 22.36 -2.37
C SER A 143 12.36 20.96 -1.93
N VAL A 144 13.17 20.91 -0.85
CA VAL A 144 13.58 19.65 -0.22
C VAL A 144 12.38 18.86 0.26
N ASP A 145 11.38 19.52 0.85
CA ASP A 145 10.17 18.86 1.37
C ASP A 145 9.33 18.25 0.25
N ALA A 146 9.17 18.97 -0.87
CA ALA A 146 8.47 18.44 -2.05
C ALA A 146 9.22 17.22 -2.64
N ARG A 147 10.55 17.22 -2.60
CA ARG A 147 11.33 16.05 -3.03
C ARG A 147 11.21 14.88 -2.07
N ARG A 148 11.14 15.14 -0.75
CA ARG A 148 10.85 14.09 0.27
C ARG A 148 9.48 13.47 0.03
N ASP A 149 8.46 14.29 -0.26
CA ASP A 149 7.13 13.78 -0.62
C ASP A 149 7.17 12.91 -1.88
N ALA A 150 7.95 13.27 -2.90
CA ALA A 150 8.17 12.41 -4.06
C ALA A 150 8.79 11.05 -3.71
N HIS A 151 9.65 10.96 -2.68
CA HIS A 151 10.16 9.69 -2.17
C HIS A 151 9.07 8.88 -1.44
N ASN A 152 8.18 9.52 -0.68
CA ASN A 152 7.00 8.87 -0.09
C ASN A 152 6.08 8.29 -1.17
N LEU A 153 5.85 9.05 -2.26
CA LEU A 153 5.06 8.56 -3.39
C LEU A 153 5.68 7.32 -4.05
N ARG A 154 7.00 7.28 -4.18
CA ARG A 154 7.70 6.10 -4.70
C ARG A 154 7.57 4.90 -3.77
N ALA A 155 7.78 5.09 -2.47
CA ALA A 155 7.69 4.02 -1.46
C ALA A 155 6.29 3.39 -1.39
N THR A 156 5.24 4.18 -1.65
CA THR A 156 3.85 3.71 -1.67
C THR A 156 3.37 3.21 -3.04
N SER A 157 4.26 3.15 -4.04
CA SER A 157 3.94 2.69 -5.39
C SER A 157 4.47 1.27 -5.62
N SER A 158 3.68 0.43 -6.31
CA SER A 158 4.13 -0.91 -6.71
C SER A 158 5.08 -0.87 -7.92
N ALA A 159 4.93 0.15 -8.77
CA ALA A 159 5.78 0.37 -9.92
C ALA A 159 5.95 1.87 -10.22
N ILE A 160 7.07 2.23 -10.81
CA ILE A 160 7.38 3.57 -11.31
C ILE A 160 7.61 3.47 -12.80
N LEU A 161 6.78 4.17 -13.58
CA LEU A 161 6.91 4.24 -15.03
C LEU A 161 7.63 5.54 -15.41
N THR A 162 8.60 5.43 -16.31
CA THR A 162 9.34 6.57 -16.87
C THR A 162 9.68 6.35 -18.33
N SER A 163 10.16 7.40 -19.03
CA SER A 163 10.64 7.31 -20.40
C SER A 163 12.17 7.15 -20.46
N ALA A 164 12.65 6.63 -21.58
CA ALA A 164 14.08 6.61 -21.90
C ALA A 164 14.70 8.01 -21.86
N GLU A 165 13.97 9.03 -22.31
CA GLU A 165 14.45 10.41 -22.32
C GLU A 165 14.77 10.92 -20.91
N THR A 166 13.92 10.62 -19.92
CA THR A 166 14.18 10.95 -18.51
C THR A 166 15.47 10.28 -18.01
N ILE A 167 15.67 9.00 -18.37
CA ILE A 167 16.87 8.28 -17.94
C ILE A 167 18.13 8.88 -18.58
N ILE A 168 18.08 9.19 -19.87
CA ILE A 168 19.23 9.73 -20.62
C ILE A 168 19.60 11.12 -20.08
N ARG A 169 18.62 11.99 -19.82
CA ARG A 169 18.87 13.36 -19.37
C ARG A 169 19.25 13.48 -17.92
N ASP A 170 18.50 12.82 -17.03
CA ASP A 170 18.59 13.04 -15.60
C ASP A 170 19.41 11.97 -14.88
N ASN A 171 19.65 10.83 -15.52
CA ASN A 171 20.32 9.63 -14.98
C ASN A 171 19.87 9.31 -13.53
N PRO A 172 18.55 9.17 -13.27
CA PRO A 172 18.01 9.04 -11.94
C PRO A 172 18.07 7.60 -11.43
N LEU A 173 18.15 7.43 -10.11
CA LEU A 173 18.02 6.12 -9.44
C LEU A 173 16.57 5.62 -9.39
N LEU A 174 15.59 6.52 -9.33
CA LEU A 174 14.15 6.27 -9.18
C LEU A 174 13.76 5.37 -8.00
N ASN A 175 14.59 5.26 -6.99
CA ASN A 175 14.30 4.53 -5.77
C ASN A 175 13.71 5.46 -4.68
N PRO A 176 12.93 4.92 -3.73
CA PRO A 176 12.66 5.58 -2.46
C PRO A 176 13.97 5.72 -1.67
N ARG A 177 14.10 6.77 -0.86
CA ARG A 177 15.21 6.94 0.09
C ARG A 177 14.88 8.03 1.10
N ASP A 178 15.66 8.09 2.19
CA ASP A 178 15.58 9.12 3.23
C ASP A 178 14.21 9.23 3.92
N LEU A 179 13.53 8.08 4.11
CA LEU A 179 12.16 8.01 4.65
C LEU A 179 12.09 7.60 6.13
N GLY A 180 13.18 7.10 6.70
CA GLY A 180 13.22 6.66 8.11
C GLY A 180 12.34 5.44 8.43
N CYS A 181 11.87 4.72 7.42
CA CYS A 181 11.06 3.50 7.56
C CYS A 181 11.43 2.48 6.48
N ASP A 182 11.11 1.22 6.75
CA ASP A 182 11.25 0.15 5.76
C ASP A 182 10.24 0.32 4.62
N PHE A 183 10.68 0.04 3.41
CA PHE A 183 9.83 0.05 2.22
C PHE A 183 10.22 -1.07 1.27
N LYS A 184 9.26 -1.46 0.43
CA LYS A 184 9.52 -2.37 -0.67
C LYS A 184 9.93 -1.56 -1.89
N GLU A 185 11.04 -1.95 -2.53
CA GLU A 185 11.46 -1.33 -3.79
C GLU A 185 10.39 -1.50 -4.87
N PRO A 186 9.94 -0.40 -5.51
CA PRO A 186 9.00 -0.47 -6.62
C PRO A 186 9.67 -1.06 -7.87
N ILE A 187 8.88 -1.73 -8.70
CA ILE A 187 9.33 -2.15 -10.03
C ILE A 187 9.56 -0.89 -10.87
N LYS A 188 10.74 -0.77 -11.47
CA LYS A 188 11.07 0.32 -12.39
C LYS A 188 10.67 -0.11 -13.80
N VAL A 189 9.87 0.69 -14.49
CA VAL A 189 9.41 0.41 -15.86
C VAL A 189 9.86 1.56 -16.76
N ILE A 190 10.63 1.25 -17.78
CA ILE A 190 11.16 2.22 -18.74
C ILE A 190 10.49 1.96 -20.09
N VAL A 191 9.86 3.00 -20.67
CA VAL A 191 9.39 2.95 -22.06
C VAL A 191 10.54 3.43 -22.94
N ASP A 192 11.14 2.48 -23.68
CA ASP A 192 12.31 2.72 -24.55
C ASP A 192 12.19 1.97 -25.86
N ARG A 193 11.42 2.52 -26.79
CA ARG A 193 11.14 1.91 -28.09
C ARG A 193 12.40 1.48 -28.89
N ASN A 194 13.51 2.20 -28.70
CA ASN A 194 14.69 2.05 -29.55
C ASN A 194 15.94 1.61 -28.78
N PHE A 195 15.79 1.13 -27.52
CA PHE A 195 16.90 0.70 -26.65
C PHE A 195 18.01 1.75 -26.52
N ARG A 196 17.62 3.02 -26.27
CA ARG A 196 18.56 4.14 -26.14
C ARG A 196 19.14 4.32 -24.75
N VAL A 197 18.55 3.69 -23.74
CA VAL A 197 19.02 3.80 -22.36
C VAL A 197 20.38 3.14 -22.24
N PRO A 198 21.42 3.88 -21.75
CA PRO A 198 22.74 3.33 -21.57
C PRO A 198 22.75 2.19 -20.54
N GLU A 199 23.53 1.13 -20.79
CA GLU A 199 23.66 -0.01 -19.88
C GLU A 199 24.23 0.40 -18.49
N ASN A 200 25.03 1.46 -18.43
CA ASN A 200 25.61 2.04 -17.22
C ASN A 200 24.73 3.11 -16.58
N ALA A 201 23.46 3.21 -16.93
CA ALA A 201 22.54 4.16 -16.30
C ALA A 201 22.31 3.79 -14.83
N LYS A 202 22.35 4.79 -13.93
CA LYS A 202 22.20 4.62 -12.47
C LYS A 202 20.92 3.87 -12.05
N ILE A 203 19.90 3.84 -12.89
CA ILE A 203 18.66 3.11 -12.61
C ILE A 203 18.90 1.61 -12.41
N PHE A 204 20.01 1.07 -12.96
CA PHE A 204 20.41 -0.33 -12.83
C PHE A 204 21.35 -0.61 -11.64
N ASP A 205 21.97 0.42 -11.03
CA ASP A 205 22.98 0.27 -9.98
C ASP A 205 22.41 -0.30 -8.67
N LEU A 206 21.16 -0.01 -8.38
CA LEU A 206 20.49 -0.45 -7.16
C LEU A 206 19.61 -1.64 -7.45
N GLY A 207 19.59 -2.58 -6.51
CA GLY A 207 18.70 -3.75 -6.55
C GLY A 207 17.25 -3.39 -6.86
N GLY A 208 16.48 -4.41 -7.19
CA GLY A 208 15.10 -4.26 -7.61
C GLY A 208 14.91 -4.63 -9.09
N ARG A 209 13.68 -4.93 -9.46
CA ARG A 209 13.34 -5.35 -10.82
C ARG A 209 13.18 -4.12 -11.72
N THR A 210 13.93 -4.09 -12.82
CA THR A 210 13.75 -3.11 -13.91
C THR A 210 13.20 -3.82 -15.14
N ILE A 211 12.20 -3.26 -15.79
CA ILE A 211 11.56 -3.74 -17.01
C ILE A 211 11.71 -2.66 -18.07
N ILE A 212 12.24 -3.00 -19.22
CA ILE A 212 12.27 -2.14 -20.40
C ILE A 212 11.12 -2.58 -21.32
N TYR A 213 10.26 -1.64 -21.66
CA TYR A 213 9.14 -1.86 -22.56
C TYR A 213 9.45 -1.18 -23.90
N THR A 214 9.45 -1.98 -24.98
CA THR A 214 9.82 -1.55 -26.33
C THR A 214 8.63 -1.55 -27.25
#